data_dc46813bf835255665fbeefea19f2127
#
_entry.id   dc46813bf835255665fbeefea19f2127
#
_cell.length_a   1.000
_cell.length_b   1.000
_cell.length_c   1.000
_cell.angle_alpha   90.00
_cell.angle_beta   90.00
_cell.angle_gamma   90.00
#
_symmetry.space_group_name_H-M   'P 1'
#
loop_
_entity.id
_entity.type
_entity.pdbx_description
1 polymer ?
#
loop_
_entity_poly.entity_id
_entity_poly.type
_entity_poly.pdbx_seq_one_letter_code
_entity_poly.pdbx_strand_id
1 'polypeptide(L)'
;VKLLFDQSKMGVVGLSPKIIFDHILLGKKISDYLTKEYKPDLVLLIDYGGFNLNISKVLKRAGMKIFYYIPPQVWASRKWRINAIKKNIDEVLCIFPFEKGLYESHGIKTHYCGHPLVAQLPAPADKSEFFKKHGLDTNRKLVSIFPGSRDFELKNLAKVFVKSAKDLQRKHPELQFCISHAPNLSDEVYDKYFKDTDFKIIKGENQALL
;
A
#
# COMPACT_ATOMS: atom_id res chain seq x y z
N VAL A 1 22.08 7.47 2.11
CA VAL A 1 21.46 6.76 0.98
C VAL A 1 21.51 7.66 -0.25
N LYS A 2 22.03 7.15 -1.39
CA LYS A 2 22.05 7.90 -2.64
C LYS A 2 20.85 7.49 -3.50
N LEU A 3 19.98 8.44 -3.83
CA LEU A 3 18.90 8.23 -4.79
C LEU A 3 19.48 8.22 -6.21
N LEU A 4 19.31 7.13 -6.94
CA LEU A 4 19.80 6.98 -8.31
C LEU A 4 18.71 7.24 -9.35
N PHE A 5 17.50 6.77 -9.08
CA PHE A 5 16.36 6.87 -9.98
C PHE A 5 15.08 7.17 -9.16
N ASP A 6 14.34 8.16 -9.58
CA ASP A 6 13.06 8.53 -8.96
C ASP A 6 11.89 7.82 -9.67
N GLN A 7 11.11 7.05 -8.92
CA GLN A 7 9.93 6.34 -9.39
C GLN A 7 8.61 7.00 -8.97
N SER A 8 8.65 8.13 -8.27
CA SER A 8 7.44 8.77 -7.71
C SER A 8 6.36 9.04 -8.76
N LYS A 9 6.77 9.35 -9.99
CA LYS A 9 5.86 9.62 -11.12
C LYS A 9 5.34 8.37 -11.82
N MET A 10 5.82 7.17 -11.46
CA MET A 10 5.46 5.90 -12.11
C MET A 10 4.38 5.11 -11.37
N GLY A 11 3.96 5.57 -10.20
CA GLY A 11 2.91 4.96 -9.36
C GLY A 11 1.48 5.11 -9.90
N VAL A 12 1.29 5.33 -11.19
CA VAL A 12 -0.02 5.47 -11.81
C VAL A 12 -0.64 4.10 -12.01
N VAL A 13 -1.83 3.91 -11.46
CA VAL A 13 -2.65 2.71 -11.69
C VAL A 13 -3.26 2.81 -13.08
N GLY A 14 -2.76 2.03 -14.01
CA GLY A 14 -3.26 1.94 -15.38
C GLY A 14 -2.24 1.29 -16.31
N LEU A 15 -2.72 0.46 -17.24
CA LEU A 15 -1.90 -0.18 -18.27
C LEU A 15 -1.92 0.68 -19.55
N SER A 16 -1.33 1.88 -19.52
CA SER A 16 -1.09 2.59 -20.78
C SER A 16 0.20 2.06 -21.45
N PRO A 17 0.25 1.95 -22.78
CA PRO A 17 1.45 1.50 -23.49
C PRO A 17 2.69 2.32 -23.15
N LYS A 18 2.53 3.62 -22.90
CA LYS A 18 3.62 4.52 -22.49
C LYS A 18 4.19 4.11 -21.13
N ILE A 19 3.32 3.85 -20.15
CA ILE A 19 3.76 3.44 -18.80
C ILE A 19 4.52 2.13 -18.86
N ILE A 20 4.08 1.17 -19.67
CA ILE A 20 4.77 -0.11 -19.86
C ILE A 20 6.15 0.13 -20.44
N PHE A 21 6.25 0.96 -21.47
CA PHE A 21 7.53 1.29 -22.11
C PHE A 21 8.50 1.96 -21.13
N ASP A 22 8.02 2.95 -20.38
CA ASP A 22 8.83 3.67 -19.37
C ASP A 22 9.35 2.70 -18.28
N HIS A 23 8.54 1.73 -17.87
CA HIS A 23 8.96 0.69 -16.92
C HIS A 23 10.03 -0.23 -17.49
N ILE A 24 9.91 -0.63 -18.74
CA ILE A 24 10.92 -1.46 -19.42
C ILE A 24 12.24 -0.70 -19.52
N LEU A 25 12.17 0.57 -19.93
CA LEU A 25 13.36 1.41 -20.07
C LEU A 25 14.06 1.64 -18.72
N LEU A 26 13.28 1.96 -17.68
CA LEU A 26 13.82 2.12 -16.32
C LEU A 26 14.43 0.80 -15.82
N GLY A 27 13.74 -0.33 -16.01
CA GLY A 27 14.22 -1.64 -15.61
C GLY A 27 15.55 -1.99 -16.29
N LYS A 28 15.69 -1.69 -17.58
CA LYS A 28 16.94 -1.85 -18.30
C LYS A 28 18.06 -0.96 -17.71
N LYS A 29 17.77 0.34 -17.49
CA LYS A 29 18.73 1.30 -16.95
C LYS A 29 19.23 0.87 -15.55
N ILE A 30 18.32 0.44 -14.66
CA ILE A 30 18.68 -0.06 -13.33
C ILE A 30 19.53 -1.34 -13.44
N SER A 31 19.10 -2.28 -14.27
CA SER A 31 19.84 -3.54 -14.48
C SER A 31 21.23 -3.31 -15.03
N ASP A 32 21.38 -2.45 -16.04
CA ASP A 32 22.68 -2.10 -16.60
C ASP A 32 23.59 -1.46 -15.55
N TYR A 33 23.08 -0.52 -14.78
CA TYR A 33 23.84 0.11 -13.70
C TYR A 33 24.32 -0.91 -12.65
N LEU A 34 23.42 -1.77 -12.17
CA LEU A 34 23.74 -2.75 -11.13
C LEU A 34 24.72 -3.82 -11.65
N THR A 35 24.58 -4.26 -12.91
CA THR A 35 25.40 -5.36 -13.44
C THR A 35 26.74 -4.91 -14.00
N LYS A 36 26.82 -3.70 -14.53
CA LYS A 36 28.06 -3.22 -15.26
C LYS A 36 28.87 -2.25 -14.42
N GLU A 37 28.22 -1.36 -13.66
CA GLU A 37 28.90 -0.26 -12.99
C GLU A 37 29.06 -0.51 -11.46
N TYR A 38 27.97 -0.73 -10.75
CA TYR A 38 28.01 -0.74 -9.29
C TYR A 38 28.34 -2.12 -8.67
N LYS A 39 27.82 -3.21 -9.23
CA LYS A 39 28.05 -4.61 -8.83
C LYS A 39 27.90 -4.83 -7.31
N PRO A 40 26.71 -4.64 -6.72
CA PRO A 40 26.51 -4.78 -5.28
C PRO A 40 26.64 -6.24 -4.84
N ASP A 41 27.03 -6.47 -3.58
CA ASP A 41 27.05 -7.80 -2.95
C ASP A 41 25.64 -8.38 -2.77
N LEU A 42 24.64 -7.52 -2.59
CA LEU A 42 23.26 -7.89 -2.37
C LEU A 42 22.31 -6.86 -3.00
N VAL A 43 21.26 -7.33 -3.64
CA VAL A 43 20.14 -6.51 -4.10
C VAL A 43 18.91 -6.80 -3.21
N LEU A 44 18.40 -5.78 -2.54
CA LEU A 44 17.13 -5.86 -1.80
C LEU A 44 16.02 -5.26 -2.67
N LEU A 45 15.12 -6.11 -3.15
CA LEU A 45 13.89 -5.68 -3.82
C LEU A 45 12.82 -5.40 -2.77
N ILE A 46 12.06 -4.31 -2.93
CA ILE A 46 11.01 -3.92 -1.99
C ILE A 46 9.71 -3.73 -2.75
N ASP A 47 8.63 -4.46 -2.36
CA ASP A 47 7.29 -4.36 -2.94
C ASP A 47 7.30 -4.37 -4.49
N TYR A 48 6.37 -3.68 -5.15
CA TYR A 48 6.28 -3.43 -6.59
C TYR A 48 6.43 -4.69 -7.46
N GLY A 49 5.64 -5.71 -7.15
CA GLY A 49 5.78 -7.07 -7.64
C GLY A 49 5.88 -7.26 -9.15
N GLY A 50 5.19 -6.46 -9.95
CA GLY A 50 5.25 -6.55 -11.41
C GLY A 50 6.60 -6.15 -11.99
N PHE A 51 7.16 -5.06 -11.50
CA PHE A 51 8.42 -4.51 -11.93
C PHE A 51 9.61 -5.30 -11.38
N ASN A 52 9.63 -5.51 -10.07
CA ASN A 52 10.74 -6.17 -9.38
C ASN A 52 10.95 -7.62 -9.82
N LEU A 53 9.88 -8.39 -10.10
CA LEU A 53 10.03 -9.74 -10.64
C LEU A 53 10.63 -9.77 -12.06
N ASN A 54 10.43 -8.71 -12.86
CA ASN A 54 11.07 -8.65 -14.17
C ASN A 54 12.56 -8.31 -14.07
N ILE A 55 12.91 -7.35 -13.21
CA ILE A 55 14.33 -7.00 -12.96
C ILE A 55 15.07 -8.21 -12.35
N SER A 56 14.47 -8.92 -11.40
CA SER A 56 15.11 -10.05 -10.72
C SER A 56 15.61 -11.11 -11.68
N LYS A 57 14.93 -11.32 -12.82
CA LYS A 57 15.38 -12.28 -13.86
C LYS A 57 16.72 -11.89 -14.44
N VAL A 58 16.94 -10.61 -14.70
CA VAL A 58 18.18 -10.10 -15.28
C VAL A 58 19.30 -10.16 -14.27
N LEU A 59 19.04 -9.67 -13.05
CA LEU A 59 20.02 -9.63 -11.97
C LEU A 59 20.46 -11.05 -11.54
N LYS A 60 19.51 -12.01 -11.49
CA LYS A 60 19.81 -13.40 -11.16
C LYS A 60 20.70 -14.07 -12.22
N ARG A 61 20.45 -13.81 -13.51
CA ARG A 61 21.31 -14.28 -14.59
C ARG A 61 22.71 -13.69 -14.53
N ALA A 62 22.86 -12.49 -13.99
CA ALA A 62 24.14 -11.84 -13.74
C ALA A 62 24.85 -12.33 -12.46
N GLY A 63 24.30 -13.36 -11.77
CA GLY A 63 24.90 -13.96 -10.59
C GLY A 63 24.67 -13.21 -9.28
N MET A 64 23.79 -12.22 -9.25
CA MET A 64 23.56 -11.42 -8.06
C MET A 64 22.76 -12.16 -7.00
N LYS A 65 23.07 -11.91 -5.74
CA LYS A 65 22.28 -12.32 -4.59
C LYS A 65 21.10 -11.36 -4.42
N ILE A 66 19.86 -11.91 -4.32
CA ILE A 66 18.64 -11.10 -4.34
C ILE A 66 17.76 -11.49 -3.17
N PHE A 67 17.47 -10.51 -2.30
CA PHE A 67 16.44 -10.61 -1.26
C PHE A 67 15.20 -9.83 -1.69
N TYR A 68 14.02 -10.31 -1.27
CA TYR A 68 12.77 -9.63 -1.58
C TYR A 68 11.98 -9.35 -0.31
N TYR A 69 11.88 -8.07 0.04
CA TYR A 69 11.05 -7.59 1.14
C TYR A 69 9.68 -7.16 0.62
N ILE A 70 8.62 -7.54 1.30
CA ILE A 70 7.23 -7.34 0.88
C ILE A 70 7.00 -7.96 -0.51
N PRO A 71 7.14 -9.28 -0.65
CA PRO A 71 6.98 -9.95 -1.94
C PRO A 71 5.53 -9.87 -2.43
N PRO A 72 5.27 -10.13 -3.72
CA PRO A 72 3.92 -10.18 -4.24
C PRO A 72 3.02 -11.12 -3.46
N GLN A 73 1.82 -10.66 -3.09
CA GLN A 73 0.83 -11.44 -2.37
C GLN A 73 0.22 -12.54 -3.27
N VAL A 74 1.01 -13.59 -3.51
CA VAL A 74 0.63 -14.70 -4.41
C VAL A 74 -0.56 -15.51 -3.91
N TRP A 75 -0.86 -15.42 -2.63
CA TRP A 75 -2.04 -16.02 -2.01
C TRP A 75 -3.34 -15.29 -2.39
N ALA A 76 -3.28 -13.98 -2.63
CA ALA A 76 -4.44 -13.17 -3.01
C ALA A 76 -4.68 -13.15 -4.52
N SER A 77 -3.59 -13.10 -5.32
CA SER A 77 -3.71 -13.01 -6.78
C SER A 77 -2.46 -13.52 -7.49
N ARG A 78 -2.60 -13.89 -8.76
CA ARG A 78 -1.49 -14.24 -9.64
C ARG A 78 -0.55 -15.30 -9.04
N LYS A 79 -1.10 -16.40 -8.52
CA LYS A 79 -0.39 -17.51 -7.85
C LYS A 79 0.84 -18.00 -8.63
N TRP A 80 0.78 -17.96 -9.98
CA TRP A 80 1.89 -18.35 -10.85
C TRP A 80 3.20 -17.57 -10.61
N ARG A 81 3.15 -16.38 -9.98
CA ARG A 81 4.35 -15.59 -9.65
C ARG A 81 5.29 -16.30 -8.65
N ILE A 82 4.78 -17.26 -7.90
CA ILE A 82 5.60 -18.03 -6.96
C ILE A 82 6.75 -18.76 -7.67
N ASN A 83 6.53 -19.22 -8.89
CA ASN A 83 7.58 -19.87 -9.69
C ASN A 83 8.69 -18.87 -10.07
N ALA A 84 8.33 -17.63 -10.35
CA ALA A 84 9.32 -16.58 -10.64
C ALA A 84 10.11 -16.19 -9.39
N ILE A 85 9.46 -16.15 -8.23
CA ILE A 85 10.13 -15.91 -6.94
C ILE A 85 11.10 -17.07 -6.66
N LYS A 86 10.64 -18.31 -6.71
CA LYS A 86 11.48 -19.51 -6.49
C LYS A 86 12.72 -19.53 -7.39
N LYS A 87 12.58 -19.10 -8.64
CA LYS A 87 13.66 -19.16 -9.62
C LYS A 87 14.70 -18.04 -9.45
N ASN A 88 14.26 -16.83 -9.03
CA ASN A 88 15.10 -15.64 -9.15
C ASN A 88 15.42 -14.98 -7.81
N ILE A 89 14.79 -15.37 -6.70
CA ILE A 89 14.99 -14.77 -5.38
C ILE A 89 15.69 -15.77 -4.47
N ASP A 90 16.71 -15.34 -3.77
CA ASP A 90 17.46 -16.18 -2.85
C ASP A 90 16.76 -16.28 -1.48
N GLU A 91 16.26 -15.16 -0.96
CA GLU A 91 15.55 -15.13 0.31
C GLU A 91 14.38 -14.14 0.26
N VAL A 92 13.26 -14.54 0.86
CA VAL A 92 12.05 -13.73 0.98
C VAL A 92 11.94 -13.21 2.42
N LEU A 93 11.63 -11.93 2.55
CA LEU A 93 11.35 -11.24 3.81
C LEU A 93 9.87 -10.85 3.81
N CYS A 94 9.02 -11.69 4.39
CA CYS A 94 7.56 -11.49 4.37
C CYS A 94 7.07 -10.71 5.59
N ILE A 95 5.91 -10.06 5.43
CA ILE A 95 5.31 -9.20 6.45
C ILE A 95 4.09 -9.81 7.15
N PHE A 96 3.55 -10.90 6.63
CA PHE A 96 2.47 -11.64 7.27
C PHE A 96 2.94 -13.02 7.74
N PRO A 97 2.56 -13.47 8.97
CA PRO A 97 3.06 -14.72 9.54
C PRO A 97 2.74 -15.94 8.66
N PHE A 98 1.55 -15.98 8.07
CA PHE A 98 1.11 -17.10 7.23
C PHE A 98 1.86 -17.21 5.90
N GLU A 99 2.44 -16.11 5.41
CA GLU A 99 3.23 -16.12 4.16
C GLU A 99 4.50 -16.95 4.28
N LYS A 100 5.09 -17.02 5.49
CA LYS A 100 6.30 -17.82 5.72
C LYS A 100 6.05 -19.28 5.35
N GLY A 101 5.05 -19.91 5.91
CA GLY A 101 4.70 -21.29 5.58
C GLY A 101 4.34 -21.50 4.11
N LEU A 102 3.66 -20.53 3.51
CA LEU A 102 3.33 -20.58 2.08
C LEU A 102 4.59 -20.61 1.20
N TYR A 103 5.55 -19.72 1.41
CA TYR A 103 6.77 -19.69 0.59
C TYR A 103 7.68 -20.89 0.88
N GLU A 104 7.81 -21.29 2.14
CA GLU A 104 8.62 -22.45 2.54
C GLU A 104 8.07 -23.75 1.95
N SER A 105 6.75 -23.94 1.85
CA SER A 105 6.13 -25.12 1.20
C SER A 105 6.47 -25.25 -0.30
N HIS A 106 6.92 -24.13 -0.91
CA HIS A 106 7.41 -24.12 -2.29
C HIS A 106 8.95 -24.19 -2.39
N GLY A 107 9.64 -24.41 -1.25
CA GLY A 107 11.09 -24.50 -1.18
C GLY A 107 11.80 -23.14 -1.31
N ILE A 108 11.15 -22.05 -0.90
CA ILE A 108 11.71 -20.71 -0.89
C ILE A 108 12.14 -20.35 0.53
N LYS A 109 13.42 -20.05 0.74
CA LYS A 109 13.94 -19.61 2.04
C LYS A 109 13.27 -18.29 2.45
N THR A 110 12.59 -18.29 3.60
CA THR A 110 11.71 -17.20 3.99
C THR A 110 11.87 -16.80 5.44
N HIS A 111 11.89 -15.50 5.69
CA HIS A 111 11.92 -14.91 7.03
C HIS A 111 10.69 -14.04 7.24
N TYR A 112 10.03 -14.20 8.37
CA TYR A 112 8.97 -13.30 8.80
C TYR A 112 9.59 -12.12 9.56
N CYS A 113 9.40 -10.91 9.05
CA CYS A 113 10.00 -9.68 9.59
C CYS A 113 8.98 -8.77 10.30
N GLY A 114 7.71 -9.13 10.31
CA GLY A 114 6.63 -8.27 10.81
C GLY A 114 6.20 -7.19 9.80
N HIS A 115 5.03 -6.63 10.05
CA HIS A 115 4.48 -5.59 9.17
C HIS A 115 5.10 -4.22 9.53
N PRO A 116 5.66 -3.47 8.56
CA PRO A 116 6.39 -2.23 8.84
C PRO A 116 5.53 -1.14 9.48
N LEU A 117 4.22 -1.12 9.19
CA LEU A 117 3.31 -0.14 9.78
C LEU A 117 3.13 -0.33 11.29
N VAL A 118 3.34 -1.54 11.84
CA VAL A 118 3.21 -1.78 13.29
C VAL A 118 4.21 -0.92 14.07
N ALA A 119 5.44 -0.81 13.57
CA ALA A 119 6.48 0.03 14.19
C ALA A 119 6.24 1.55 14.02
N GLN A 120 5.33 1.93 13.13
CA GLN A 120 5.00 3.33 12.84
C GLN A 120 3.68 3.77 13.50
N LEU A 121 2.96 2.84 14.15
CA LEU A 121 1.74 3.22 14.87
C LEU A 121 2.13 4.10 16.07
N PRO A 122 1.55 5.30 16.20
CA PRO A 122 1.73 6.12 17.39
C PRO A 122 1.06 5.43 18.59
N ALA A 123 1.36 5.95 19.77
CA ALA A 123 0.56 5.62 20.94
C ALA A 123 -0.93 5.93 20.66
N PRO A 124 -1.86 5.14 21.24
CA PRO A 124 -3.29 5.41 21.07
C PRO A 124 -3.59 6.87 21.44
N ALA A 125 -4.34 7.55 20.56
CA ALA A 125 -4.78 8.91 20.83
C ALA A 125 -5.76 8.92 22.01
N ASP A 126 -5.74 9.99 22.82
CA ASP A 126 -6.81 10.20 23.81
C ASP A 126 -8.13 10.46 23.10
N LYS A 127 -9.10 9.57 23.34
CA LYS A 127 -10.40 9.62 22.70
C LYS A 127 -11.15 10.92 23.01
N SER A 128 -11.08 11.38 24.25
CA SER A 128 -11.81 12.58 24.71
C SER A 128 -11.24 13.84 24.05
N GLU A 129 -9.91 13.92 23.97
CA GLU A 129 -9.23 15.03 23.30
C GLU A 129 -9.53 15.04 21.79
N PHE A 130 -9.45 13.89 21.14
CA PHE A 130 -9.77 13.74 19.72
C PHE A 130 -11.23 14.15 19.43
N PHE A 131 -12.19 13.69 20.22
CA PHE A 131 -13.60 14.03 20.05
C PHE A 131 -13.85 15.52 20.23
N LYS A 132 -13.26 16.13 21.26
CA LYS A 132 -13.35 17.57 21.51
C LYS A 132 -12.77 18.39 20.37
N LYS A 133 -11.58 18.00 19.88
CA LYS A 133 -10.88 18.66 18.78
C LYS A 133 -11.70 18.70 17.50
N HIS A 134 -12.40 17.61 17.20
CA HIS A 134 -13.19 17.46 15.96
C HIS A 134 -14.68 17.77 16.13
N GLY A 135 -15.11 18.22 17.31
CA GLY A 135 -16.53 18.52 17.59
C GLY A 135 -17.42 17.31 17.46
N LEU A 136 -16.91 16.15 17.91
CA LEU A 136 -17.65 14.89 17.95
C LEU A 136 -18.36 14.72 19.29
N ASP A 137 -19.54 14.06 19.28
CA ASP A 137 -20.29 13.77 20.48
C ASP A 137 -19.66 12.60 21.24
N THR A 138 -19.25 12.82 22.48
CA THR A 138 -18.62 11.80 23.32
C THR A 138 -19.58 10.69 23.74
N ASN A 139 -20.90 10.93 23.67
CA ASN A 139 -21.92 9.94 23.98
C ASN A 139 -22.30 9.04 22.80
N ARG A 140 -21.82 9.37 21.59
CA ARG A 140 -22.10 8.62 20.38
C ARG A 140 -20.89 7.77 19.98
N LYS A 141 -21.17 6.59 19.42
CA LYS A 141 -20.12 5.71 18.87
C LYS A 141 -19.64 6.26 17.54
N LEU A 142 -18.32 6.33 17.36
CA LEU A 142 -17.71 6.77 16.11
C LEU A 142 -17.51 5.60 15.15
N VAL A 143 -17.89 5.81 13.91
CA VAL A 143 -17.59 4.92 12.77
C VAL A 143 -16.70 5.70 11.81
N SER A 144 -15.47 5.22 11.65
CA SER A 144 -14.50 5.81 10.73
C SER A 144 -14.63 5.19 9.34
N ILE A 145 -14.69 6.03 8.31
CA ILE A 145 -14.76 5.63 6.90
C ILE A 145 -13.43 5.97 6.24
N PHE A 146 -12.77 4.96 5.68
CA PHE A 146 -11.54 5.10 4.90
C PHE A 146 -11.85 4.84 3.42
N PRO A 147 -12.23 5.89 2.65
CA PRO A 147 -12.75 5.71 1.29
C PRO A 147 -11.68 5.38 0.26
N GLY A 148 -10.41 5.47 0.63
CA GLY A 148 -9.27 5.23 -0.22
C GLY A 148 -8.31 6.42 -0.29
N SER A 149 -7.18 6.18 -0.94
CA SER A 149 -6.08 7.14 -1.07
C SER A 149 -5.83 7.57 -2.52
N ARG A 150 -6.69 7.14 -3.46
CA ARG A 150 -6.59 7.46 -4.89
C ARG A 150 -7.93 7.93 -5.43
N ASP A 151 -7.92 8.87 -6.37
CA ASP A 151 -9.15 9.42 -6.96
C ASP A 151 -10.08 8.32 -7.53
N PHE A 152 -9.54 7.31 -8.19
CA PHE A 152 -10.36 6.21 -8.71
C PHE A 152 -11.03 5.37 -7.60
N GLU A 153 -10.42 5.25 -6.42
CA GLU A 153 -11.01 4.55 -5.27
C GLU A 153 -12.23 5.35 -4.76
N LEU A 154 -12.06 6.66 -4.57
CA LEU A 154 -13.16 7.55 -4.17
C LEU A 154 -14.30 7.52 -5.20
N LYS A 155 -13.97 7.60 -6.49
CA LYS A 155 -14.96 7.54 -7.58
C LYS A 155 -15.83 6.30 -7.51
N ASN A 156 -15.26 5.16 -7.16
CA ASN A 156 -15.97 3.88 -7.13
C ASN A 156 -16.66 3.60 -5.79
N LEU A 157 -16.08 4.03 -4.68
CA LEU A 157 -16.48 3.60 -3.34
C LEU A 157 -17.26 4.67 -2.56
N ALA A 158 -17.00 5.97 -2.78
CA ALA A 158 -17.56 7.04 -1.97
C ALA A 158 -19.09 7.00 -1.90
N LYS A 159 -19.76 6.84 -3.05
CA LYS A 159 -21.24 6.76 -3.08
C LYS A 159 -21.80 5.60 -2.27
N VAL A 160 -21.13 4.45 -2.32
CA VAL A 160 -21.53 3.26 -1.57
C VAL A 160 -21.36 3.51 -0.08
N PHE A 161 -20.23 4.05 0.34
CA PHE A 161 -19.97 4.38 1.74
C PHE A 161 -20.94 5.42 2.28
N VAL A 162 -21.20 6.50 1.53
CA VAL A 162 -22.18 7.53 1.94
C VAL A 162 -23.58 6.94 2.12
N LYS A 163 -24.03 6.13 1.16
CA LYS A 163 -25.34 5.47 1.25
C LYS A 163 -25.40 4.55 2.46
N SER A 164 -24.41 3.69 2.66
CA SER A 164 -24.36 2.76 3.78
C SER A 164 -24.32 3.47 5.12
N ALA A 165 -23.53 4.55 5.24
CA ALA A 165 -23.44 5.34 6.45
C ALA A 165 -24.78 6.05 6.78
N LYS A 166 -25.44 6.66 5.78
CA LYS A 166 -26.77 7.27 5.97
C LYS A 166 -27.82 6.24 6.33
N ASP A 167 -27.78 5.04 5.77
CA ASP A 167 -28.70 3.94 6.11
C ASP A 167 -28.48 3.44 7.55
N LEU A 168 -27.20 3.33 7.95
CA LEU A 168 -26.84 2.98 9.33
C LEU A 168 -27.25 4.07 10.33
N GLN A 169 -27.00 5.34 10.03
CA GLN A 169 -27.34 6.46 10.90
C GLN A 169 -28.84 6.56 11.17
N ARG A 170 -29.66 6.24 10.16
CA ARG A 170 -31.12 6.19 10.33
C ARG A 170 -31.60 5.07 11.28
N LYS A 171 -30.92 3.91 11.23
CA LYS A 171 -31.24 2.74 12.06
C LYS A 171 -30.61 2.83 13.45
N HIS A 172 -29.50 3.54 13.56
CA HIS A 172 -28.63 3.62 14.72
C HIS A 172 -28.27 5.08 15.00
N PRO A 173 -29.17 5.87 15.62
CA PRO A 173 -28.95 7.29 15.91
C PRO A 173 -27.76 7.54 16.84
N GLU A 174 -27.37 6.53 17.62
CA GLU A 174 -26.20 6.55 18.50
C GLU A 174 -24.86 6.53 17.74
N LEU A 175 -24.88 6.35 16.40
CA LEU A 175 -23.68 6.39 15.59
C LEU A 175 -23.42 7.79 15.02
N GLN A 176 -22.16 8.16 14.97
CA GLN A 176 -21.64 9.31 14.22
C GLN A 176 -20.53 8.86 13.30
N PHE A 177 -20.30 9.60 12.21
CA PHE A 177 -19.41 9.17 11.14
C PHE A 177 -18.33 10.20 10.88
N CYS A 178 -17.10 9.73 10.66
CA CYS A 178 -15.98 10.51 10.15
C CYS A 178 -15.44 9.90 8.87
N ILE A 179 -14.88 10.75 8.03
CA ILE A 179 -14.22 10.37 6.79
C ILE A 179 -12.74 10.71 6.92
N SER A 180 -11.89 9.71 6.76
CA SER A 180 -10.44 9.89 6.68
C SER A 180 -10.07 10.55 5.35
N HIS A 181 -9.35 11.66 5.41
CA HIS A 181 -8.82 12.36 4.23
C HIS A 181 -7.38 11.96 3.98
N ALA A 182 -7.12 11.36 2.82
CA ALA A 182 -5.77 11.00 2.43
C ALA A 182 -4.94 12.24 2.05
N PRO A 183 -3.71 12.40 2.56
CA PRO A 183 -2.92 13.63 2.40
C PRO A 183 -2.49 13.93 0.96
N ASN A 184 -2.53 12.95 0.09
CA ASN A 184 -2.16 13.06 -1.32
C ASN A 184 -3.31 13.43 -2.25
N LEU A 185 -4.51 13.63 -1.72
CA LEU A 185 -5.68 14.08 -2.49
C LEU A 185 -6.07 15.50 -2.05
N SER A 186 -6.62 16.27 -2.98
CA SER A 186 -7.07 17.63 -2.70
C SER A 186 -8.48 17.66 -2.07
N ASP A 187 -8.81 18.79 -1.44
CA ASP A 187 -10.11 19.00 -0.83
C ASP A 187 -11.23 18.93 -1.83
N GLU A 188 -11.03 19.48 -3.03
CA GLU A 188 -12.03 19.49 -4.10
C GLU A 188 -12.45 18.07 -4.50
N VAL A 189 -11.52 17.09 -4.41
CA VAL A 189 -11.84 15.69 -4.66
C VAL A 189 -12.77 15.15 -3.58
N TYR A 190 -12.55 15.49 -2.32
CA TYR A 190 -13.43 15.08 -1.22
C TYR A 190 -14.77 15.81 -1.27
N ASP A 191 -14.81 17.12 -1.52
CA ASP A 191 -16.02 17.90 -1.62
C ASP A 191 -16.96 17.36 -2.69
N LYS A 192 -16.41 16.91 -3.82
CA LYS A 192 -17.19 16.29 -4.90
C LYS A 192 -18.06 15.12 -4.43
N TYR A 193 -17.62 14.37 -3.40
CA TYR A 193 -18.28 13.15 -2.96
C TYR A 193 -18.98 13.29 -1.61
N PHE A 194 -18.54 14.21 -0.74
CA PHE A 194 -18.94 14.23 0.66
C PHE A 194 -19.55 15.56 1.13
N LYS A 195 -19.56 16.65 0.32
CA LYS A 195 -20.11 17.95 0.69
C LYS A 195 -21.57 17.92 1.13
N ASP A 196 -22.37 16.99 0.59
CA ASP A 196 -23.79 16.84 0.90
C ASP A 196 -24.03 15.85 2.07
N THR A 197 -23.03 15.67 2.91
CA THR A 197 -23.11 14.86 4.12
C THR A 197 -22.80 15.70 5.34
N ASP A 198 -23.30 15.29 6.52
CA ASP A 198 -22.97 15.83 7.83
C ASP A 198 -21.73 15.16 8.45
N PHE A 199 -21.02 14.32 7.67
CA PHE A 199 -19.87 13.58 8.15
C PHE A 199 -18.64 14.48 8.28
N LYS A 200 -17.93 14.37 9.39
CA LYS A 200 -16.70 15.12 9.62
C LYS A 200 -15.57 14.56 8.74
N ILE A 201 -14.95 15.41 7.93
CA ILE A 201 -13.75 15.05 7.17
C ILE A 201 -12.52 15.38 8.01
N ILE A 202 -11.69 14.37 8.31
CA ILE A 202 -10.52 14.49 9.19
C ILE A 202 -9.25 14.28 8.38
N LYS A 203 -8.40 15.32 8.38
CA LYS A 203 -7.14 15.36 7.63
C LYS A 203 -5.95 15.08 8.53
N GLY A 204 -5.01 14.27 8.04
CA GLY A 204 -3.70 14.10 8.68
C GLY A 204 -3.70 13.27 9.96
N GLU A 205 -4.85 12.80 10.42
CA GLU A 205 -5.00 12.03 11.67
C GLU A 205 -5.55 10.64 11.43
N ASN A 206 -5.20 10.02 10.30
CA ASN A 206 -5.70 8.69 9.92
C ASN A 206 -5.44 7.62 10.99
N GLN A 207 -4.32 7.75 11.72
CA GLN A 207 -3.96 6.82 12.77
C GLN A 207 -4.81 6.98 14.04
N ALA A 208 -5.30 8.18 14.32
CA ALA A 208 -6.20 8.44 15.44
C ALA A 208 -7.64 7.98 15.14
N LEU A 209 -7.96 7.71 13.87
CA LEU A 209 -9.24 7.17 13.43
C LEU A 209 -9.29 5.63 13.44
N LEU A 210 -8.16 4.96 13.61
CA LEU A 210 -8.05 3.50 13.74
C LEU A 210 -8.32 3.05 15.17
#